data_81a21898ada5ff960876867217b344ae
#
_entry.id   81a21898ada5ff960876867217b344ae
#
_cell.length_a   1.000
_cell.length_b   1.000
_cell.length_c   1.000
_cell.angle_alpha   90.00
_cell.angle_beta   90.00
_cell.angle_gamma   90.00
#
_symmetry.space_group_name_H-M   'P 1'
#
loop_
_entity.id
_entity.type
_entity.pdbx_description
1 polymer ?
#
loop_
_entity_poly.entity_id
_entity_poly.type
_entity_poly.pdbx_seq_one_letter_code
_entity_poly.pdbx_strand_id
1 'polypeptide(L)'
;MSQHNNLIYLDYAATTPVAKSVAAKMSEYLTVDGIFGNPASRSHGYGWQAEEAVETARQQVAEVIHADPREIVFTSGATESDNLAIKGAAHFYQSRGKHIITSKIEHKAVLDTCRELEQEGFE
;
A
#
# COMPACT_ATOMS: atom_id res chain seq x y z
N MET A 1 13.50 -33.73 -1.08
CA MET A 1 14.70 -32.96 -0.66
C MET A 1 15.03 -32.02 -1.81
N SER A 2 14.62 -30.75 -1.73
CA SER A 2 14.91 -29.75 -2.76
C SER A 2 16.41 -29.40 -2.65
N GLN A 3 17.17 -29.69 -3.70
CA GLN A 3 18.53 -29.16 -3.88
C GLN A 3 18.37 -27.63 -4.03
N HIS A 4 18.40 -26.89 -2.91
CA HIS A 4 18.70 -25.48 -3.00
C HIS A 4 20.17 -25.39 -3.43
N ASN A 5 20.40 -25.14 -4.71
CA ASN A 5 21.69 -24.69 -5.19
C ASN A 5 22.21 -23.63 -4.21
N ASN A 6 23.53 -23.62 -3.95
CA ASN A 6 24.25 -22.64 -3.11
C ASN A 6 24.19 -21.22 -3.72
N LEU A 7 23.01 -20.79 -4.21
CA LEU A 7 22.78 -19.46 -4.72
C LEU A 7 22.59 -18.51 -3.55
N ILE A 8 23.39 -17.47 -3.51
CA ILE A 8 23.26 -16.38 -2.55
C ILE A 8 22.42 -15.30 -3.20
N TYR A 9 21.26 -14.99 -2.59
CA TYR A 9 20.39 -13.92 -3.05
C TYR A 9 20.74 -12.62 -2.33
N LEU A 10 21.10 -11.57 -3.07
CA LEU A 10 21.56 -10.27 -2.54
C LEU A 10 20.67 -9.09 -3.00
N ASP A 11 19.56 -9.36 -3.66
CA ASP A 11 18.67 -8.33 -4.23
C ASP A 11 17.39 -8.14 -3.40
N TYR A 12 17.54 -8.04 -2.08
CA TYR A 12 16.41 -7.83 -1.16
C TYR A 12 15.73 -6.46 -1.32
N ALA A 13 16.37 -5.50 -1.98
CA ALA A 13 15.75 -4.22 -2.32
C ALA A 13 14.67 -4.37 -3.41
N ALA A 14 14.80 -5.35 -4.31
CA ALA A 14 13.80 -5.61 -5.34
C ALA A 14 12.61 -6.40 -4.78
N THR A 15 12.87 -7.48 -4.03
CA THR A 15 11.83 -8.30 -3.40
C THR A 15 12.40 -9.15 -2.28
N THR A 16 11.55 -9.53 -1.33
CA THR A 16 11.90 -10.40 -0.20
C THR A 16 10.93 -11.58 -0.13
N PRO A 17 11.36 -12.74 0.40
CA PRO A 17 10.44 -13.84 0.69
C PRO A 17 9.39 -13.41 1.72
N VAL A 18 8.14 -13.82 1.49
CA VAL A 18 7.07 -13.62 2.48
C VAL A 18 7.34 -14.52 3.69
N ALA A 19 7.19 -13.97 4.90
CA ALA A 19 7.32 -14.74 6.13
C ALA A 19 6.26 -15.87 6.15
N LYS A 20 6.63 -17.04 6.67
CA LYS A 20 5.74 -18.23 6.67
C LYS A 20 4.41 -17.97 7.35
N SER A 21 4.38 -17.24 8.47
CA SER A 21 3.16 -16.85 9.18
C SER A 21 2.27 -15.94 8.33
N VAL A 22 2.87 -15.00 7.59
CA VAL A 22 2.15 -14.10 6.67
C VAL A 22 1.57 -14.88 5.49
N ALA A 23 2.37 -15.76 4.86
CA ALA A 23 1.89 -16.61 3.76
C ALA A 23 0.72 -17.52 4.20
N ALA A 24 0.81 -18.11 5.40
CA ALA A 24 -0.28 -18.89 5.97
C ALA A 24 -1.55 -18.05 6.17
N LYS A 25 -1.41 -16.84 6.72
CA LYS A 25 -2.53 -15.91 6.90
C LYS A 25 -3.16 -15.48 5.58
N MET A 26 -2.36 -15.14 4.58
CA MET A 26 -2.85 -14.80 3.23
C MET A 26 -3.66 -15.94 2.62
N SER A 27 -3.24 -17.19 2.82
CA SER A 27 -3.94 -18.36 2.26
C SER A 27 -5.38 -18.49 2.77
N GLU A 28 -5.70 -17.97 3.96
CA GLU A 28 -7.06 -17.98 4.52
C GLU A 28 -8.06 -17.13 3.71
N TYR A 29 -7.56 -16.23 2.84
CA TYR A 29 -8.38 -15.30 2.05
C TYR A 29 -8.44 -15.64 0.56
N LEU A 30 -7.86 -16.78 0.13
CA LEU A 30 -7.70 -17.11 -1.28
C LEU A 30 -8.63 -18.20 -1.80
N THR A 31 -9.25 -18.99 -0.91
CA THR A 31 -9.97 -20.19 -1.31
C THR A 31 -11.40 -20.21 -0.78
N VAL A 32 -12.23 -21.09 -1.36
CA VAL A 32 -13.64 -21.26 -0.96
C VAL A 32 -13.81 -21.73 0.49
N ASP A 33 -12.79 -22.35 1.06
CA ASP A 33 -12.80 -22.83 2.45
C ASP A 33 -12.46 -21.71 3.45
N GLY A 34 -12.13 -20.52 2.96
CA GLY A 34 -11.74 -19.36 3.75
C GLY A 34 -12.62 -18.13 3.51
N ILE A 35 -12.05 -16.94 3.77
CA ILE A 35 -12.74 -15.65 3.65
C ILE A 35 -12.37 -15.02 2.30
N PHE A 36 -13.04 -15.39 1.21
CA PHE A 36 -12.71 -14.91 -0.15
C PHE A 36 -13.63 -13.79 -0.66
N GLY A 37 -14.57 -13.34 0.16
CA GLY A 37 -15.59 -12.39 -0.25
C GLY A 37 -15.04 -11.01 -0.64
N ASN A 38 -15.81 -10.27 -1.44
CA ASN A 38 -15.50 -8.87 -1.74
C ASN A 38 -15.95 -7.98 -0.56
N PRO A 39 -15.05 -7.25 0.11
CA PRO A 39 -15.38 -6.39 1.25
C PRO A 39 -16.34 -5.25 0.89
N ALA A 40 -16.48 -4.88 -0.39
CA ALA A 40 -17.46 -3.89 -0.85
C ALA A 40 -18.88 -4.47 -0.98
N SER A 41 -19.07 -5.78 -0.90
CA SER A 41 -20.37 -6.43 -1.04
C SER A 41 -21.10 -6.48 0.31
N ARG A 42 -21.88 -5.46 0.60
CA ARG A 42 -22.60 -5.30 1.89
C ARG A 42 -23.92 -6.06 1.99
N SER A 43 -24.32 -6.81 0.98
CA SER A 43 -25.63 -7.48 0.91
C SER A 43 -25.62 -8.94 1.41
N HIS A 44 -24.48 -9.49 1.76
CA HIS A 44 -24.35 -10.91 2.17
C HIS A 44 -23.15 -11.16 3.09
N GLY A 45 -23.20 -12.29 3.83
CA GLY A 45 -22.23 -12.63 4.88
C GLY A 45 -20.78 -12.76 4.41
N TYR A 46 -20.53 -13.24 3.17
CA TYR A 46 -19.15 -13.31 2.64
C TYR A 46 -18.49 -11.91 2.53
N GLY A 47 -19.27 -10.92 2.11
CA GLY A 47 -18.79 -9.53 2.05
C GLY A 47 -18.52 -8.96 3.45
N TRP A 48 -19.40 -9.21 4.40
CA TRP A 48 -19.23 -8.74 5.79
C TRP A 48 -17.99 -9.32 6.46
N GLN A 49 -17.73 -10.62 6.29
CA GLN A 49 -16.53 -11.27 6.81
C GLN A 49 -15.26 -10.68 6.20
N ALA A 50 -15.28 -10.40 4.91
CA ALA A 50 -14.14 -9.78 4.23
C ALA A 50 -13.94 -8.32 4.69
N GLU A 51 -15.02 -7.54 4.86
CA GLU A 51 -14.97 -6.16 5.39
C GLU A 51 -14.39 -6.15 6.81
N GLU A 52 -14.84 -7.03 7.71
CA GLU A 52 -14.33 -7.17 9.08
C GLU A 52 -12.82 -7.50 9.09
N ALA A 53 -12.38 -8.40 8.21
CA ALA A 53 -10.97 -8.76 8.09
C ALA A 53 -10.09 -7.56 7.63
N VAL A 54 -10.56 -6.77 6.67
CA VAL A 54 -9.88 -5.57 6.20
C VAL A 54 -9.82 -4.51 7.30
N GLU A 55 -10.92 -4.26 8.02
CA GLU A 55 -10.96 -3.28 9.11
C GLU A 55 -10.08 -3.71 10.29
N THR A 56 -10.04 -5.00 10.61
CA THR A 56 -9.10 -5.53 11.62
C THR A 56 -7.65 -5.28 11.22
N ALA A 57 -7.29 -5.55 9.97
CA ALA A 57 -5.95 -5.28 9.46
C ALA A 57 -5.61 -3.77 9.50
N ARG A 58 -6.59 -2.91 9.16
CA ARG A 58 -6.46 -1.46 9.24
C ARG A 58 -6.15 -0.98 10.65
N GLN A 59 -6.87 -1.48 11.64
CA GLN A 59 -6.63 -1.19 13.05
C GLN A 59 -5.23 -1.62 13.49
N GLN A 60 -4.82 -2.84 13.13
CA GLN A 60 -3.48 -3.35 13.47
C GLN A 60 -2.36 -2.48 12.89
N VAL A 61 -2.49 -2.03 11.64
CA VAL A 61 -1.51 -1.11 11.02
C VAL A 61 -1.50 0.23 11.74
N ALA A 62 -2.67 0.79 12.03
CA ALA A 62 -2.80 2.06 12.73
C ALA A 62 -2.17 2.02 14.13
N GLU A 63 -2.40 0.95 14.89
CA GLU A 63 -1.80 0.75 16.22
C GLU A 63 -0.26 0.77 16.19
N VAL A 64 0.36 0.12 15.19
CA VAL A 64 1.83 0.05 15.06
C VAL A 64 2.45 1.43 14.86
N ILE A 65 1.76 2.34 14.17
CA ILE A 65 2.25 3.69 13.87
C ILE A 65 1.59 4.78 14.71
N HIS A 66 0.78 4.40 15.71
CA HIS A 66 0.03 5.30 16.59
C HIS A 66 -0.86 6.30 15.83
N ALA A 67 -1.50 5.84 14.74
CA ALA A 67 -2.43 6.61 13.92
C ALA A 67 -3.90 6.23 14.21
N ASP A 68 -4.85 7.06 13.76
CA ASP A 68 -6.26 6.69 13.69
C ASP A 68 -6.47 5.71 12.52
N PRO A 69 -7.26 4.63 12.66
CA PRO A 69 -7.55 3.71 11.55
C PRO A 69 -8.07 4.40 10.28
N ARG A 70 -8.75 5.55 10.40
CA ARG A 70 -9.23 6.36 9.27
C ARG A 70 -8.10 7.03 8.48
N GLU A 71 -6.90 7.11 9.02
CA GLU A 71 -5.71 7.64 8.35
C GLU A 71 -4.99 6.57 7.50
N ILE A 72 -5.40 5.30 7.62
CA ILE A 72 -4.80 4.20 6.86
C ILE A 72 -5.55 4.00 5.55
N VAL A 73 -4.85 4.10 4.44
CA VAL A 73 -5.37 3.84 3.10
C VAL A 73 -4.61 2.68 2.46
N PHE A 74 -5.31 1.58 2.19
CA PHE A 74 -4.74 0.47 1.42
C PHE A 74 -4.74 0.81 -0.06
N THR A 75 -3.60 0.59 -0.70
CA THR A 75 -3.39 0.83 -2.14
C THR A 75 -2.86 -0.43 -2.83
N SER A 76 -2.85 -0.43 -4.15
CA SER A 76 -2.31 -1.54 -4.95
C SER A 76 -0.78 -1.64 -4.90
N GLY A 77 -0.08 -0.62 -4.40
CA GLY A 77 1.37 -0.60 -4.29
C GLY A 77 1.95 0.80 -4.13
N ALA A 78 3.28 0.88 -4.05
CA ALA A 78 4.02 2.10 -3.78
C ALA A 78 3.69 3.25 -4.76
N THR A 79 3.61 2.97 -6.07
CA THR A 79 3.31 3.99 -7.09
C THR A 79 1.97 4.69 -6.84
N GLU A 80 0.92 3.94 -6.49
CA GLU A 80 -0.38 4.52 -6.13
C GLU A 80 -0.28 5.31 -4.83
N SER A 81 0.41 4.78 -3.82
CA SER A 81 0.61 5.46 -2.54
C SER A 81 1.32 6.79 -2.70
N ASP A 82 2.43 6.83 -3.47
CA ASP A 82 3.19 8.04 -3.75
C ASP A 82 2.33 9.10 -4.46
N ASN A 83 1.60 8.68 -5.50
CA ASN A 83 0.71 9.59 -6.22
C ASN A 83 -0.41 10.13 -5.33
N LEU A 84 -1.05 9.27 -4.54
CA LEU A 84 -2.13 9.67 -3.64
C LEU A 84 -1.62 10.67 -2.59
N ALA A 85 -0.49 10.40 -1.95
CA ALA A 85 0.06 11.24 -0.92
C ALA A 85 0.55 12.60 -1.48
N ILE A 86 1.36 12.58 -2.55
CA ILE A 86 1.98 13.79 -3.10
C ILE A 86 0.92 14.68 -3.74
N LYS A 87 0.10 14.14 -4.65
CA LYS A 87 -0.96 14.93 -5.32
C LYS A 87 -2.03 15.39 -4.33
N GLY A 88 -2.43 14.50 -3.41
CA GLY A 88 -3.41 14.84 -2.37
C GLY A 88 -2.95 16.01 -1.50
N ALA A 89 -1.71 15.97 -1.00
CA ALA A 89 -1.16 17.05 -0.22
C ALA A 89 -0.97 18.33 -1.05
N ALA A 90 -0.41 18.24 -2.26
CA ALA A 90 -0.18 19.38 -3.13
C ALA A 90 -1.50 20.13 -3.45
N HIS A 91 -2.52 19.42 -3.91
CA HIS A 91 -3.81 20.01 -4.26
C HIS A 91 -4.55 20.56 -3.04
N PHE A 92 -4.51 19.84 -1.92
CA PHE A 92 -5.18 20.30 -0.69
C PHE A 92 -4.59 21.61 -0.15
N TYR A 93 -3.25 21.74 -0.19
CA TYR A 93 -2.56 22.91 0.35
C TYR A 93 -2.19 23.96 -0.69
N GLN A 94 -2.58 23.83 -1.96
CA GLN A 94 -2.20 24.75 -3.05
C GLN A 94 -2.48 26.23 -2.79
N SER A 95 -3.50 26.52 -1.96
CA SER A 95 -3.81 27.91 -1.56
C SER A 95 -2.80 28.51 -0.57
N ARG A 96 -1.98 27.68 0.08
CA ARG A 96 -0.93 28.10 1.04
C ARG A 96 0.44 28.19 0.39
N GLY A 97 0.65 27.50 -0.73
CA GLY A 97 1.91 27.51 -1.48
C GLY A 97 1.92 26.36 -2.51
N LYS A 98 2.78 26.52 -3.50
CA LYS A 98 2.94 25.57 -4.61
C LYS A 98 4.39 25.12 -4.78
N HIS A 99 5.19 25.18 -3.73
CA HIS A 99 6.60 24.78 -3.78
C HIS A 99 6.78 23.38 -3.20
N ILE A 100 7.36 22.46 -3.99
CA ILE A 100 7.61 21.05 -3.64
C ILE A 100 9.12 20.80 -3.68
N ILE A 101 9.67 20.25 -2.61
CA ILE A 101 11.07 19.87 -2.54
C ILE A 101 11.17 18.35 -2.62
N THR A 102 11.95 17.86 -3.59
CA THR A 102 12.22 16.42 -3.77
C THR A 102 13.69 16.18 -4.09
N SER A 103 14.11 14.92 -4.05
CA SER A 103 15.47 14.50 -4.41
C SER A 103 15.54 14.00 -5.85
N LYS A 104 16.65 14.26 -6.56
CA LYS A 104 16.87 13.72 -7.92
C LYS A 104 17.10 12.22 -7.96
N ILE A 105 17.37 11.59 -6.82
CA ILE A 105 17.60 10.15 -6.71
C ILE A 105 16.36 9.37 -6.27
N GLU A 106 15.20 10.04 -6.18
CA GLU A 106 13.94 9.39 -5.85
C GLU A 106 13.51 8.38 -6.91
N HIS A 107 12.65 7.45 -6.50
CA HIS A 107 12.04 6.51 -7.43
C HIS A 107 11.20 7.26 -8.48
N LYS A 108 11.09 6.67 -9.67
CA LYS A 108 10.35 7.25 -10.80
C LYS A 108 8.90 7.64 -10.45
N ALA A 109 8.22 6.88 -9.59
CA ALA A 109 6.87 7.18 -9.14
C ALA A 109 6.77 8.57 -8.47
N VAL A 110 7.77 8.97 -7.69
CA VAL A 110 7.85 10.30 -7.05
C VAL A 110 8.20 11.37 -8.09
N LEU A 111 9.25 11.12 -8.88
CA LEU A 111 9.74 12.12 -9.86
C LEU A 111 8.71 12.43 -10.94
N ASP A 112 8.03 11.43 -11.48
CA ASP A 112 7.02 11.64 -12.52
C ASP A 112 5.79 12.36 -11.96
N THR A 113 5.40 12.06 -10.71
CA THR A 113 4.33 12.78 -10.01
C THR A 113 4.68 14.26 -9.79
N CYS A 114 5.92 14.56 -9.39
CA CYS A 114 6.36 15.94 -9.25
C CYS A 114 6.40 16.68 -10.59
N ARG A 115 6.83 16.03 -11.70
CA ARG A 115 6.81 16.62 -13.04
C ARG A 115 5.39 16.93 -13.53
N GLU A 116 4.42 16.08 -13.19
CA GLU A 116 3.02 16.35 -13.52
C GLU A 116 2.50 17.58 -12.77
N LEU A 117 2.80 17.67 -11.46
CA LEU A 117 2.44 18.86 -10.66
C LEU A 117 3.14 20.15 -11.14
N GLU A 118 4.38 20.04 -11.65
CA GLU A 118 5.08 21.17 -12.29
C GLU A 118 4.29 21.72 -13.50
N GLN A 119 3.68 20.82 -14.32
CA GLN A 119 2.81 21.23 -15.44
C GLN A 119 1.51 21.91 -14.96
N GLU A 120 1.08 21.65 -13.72
CA GLU A 120 -0.06 22.31 -13.07
C GLU A 120 0.32 23.64 -12.36
N GLY A 121 1.58 24.05 -12.47
CA GLY A 121 2.11 25.32 -11.93
C GLY A 121 2.59 25.21 -10.48
N PHE A 122 3.00 24.03 -10.04
CA PHE A 122 3.83 23.86 -8.84
C PHE A 122 5.31 24.06 -9.19
N GLU A 123 6.11 24.43 -8.20
CA GLU A 123 7.56 24.67 -8.34
C GLU A 123 8.37 23.63 -7.57
#